data_b1b2475589147b06ff777a5f5a12e261
#
_entry.id   b1b2475589147b06ff777a5f5a12e261
#
_cell.length_a   1.000
_cell.length_b   1.000
_cell.length_c   1.000
_cell.angle_alpha   90.00
_cell.angle_beta   90.00
_cell.angle_gamma   90.00
#
_symmetry.space_group_name_H-M   'P 1'
#
loop_
_entity.id
_entity.type
_entity.pdbx_description
1 polymer ?
#
loop_
_entity_poly.entity_id
_entity_poly.type
_entity_poly.pdbx_seq_one_letter_code
_entity_poly.pdbx_strand_id
1 'polypeptide(L)'
;KKQGIKFHMQHKVEKIKKNNEGAVISTTDKDGNKKDFDCDVVLISVGRKPNTNGLNIEAAGIELDAKQRIKTDKNFKTNLNNIYAIGDVITGPMLAHKAEDEGIAVAENIAGQSGHVNYDTIPGVIYTTPEVASIGKTEEQLKEKNVDYKIGKFSFMANSRAKAIDDAEGFVKILADAKTDKVLGAHLIGPHAGELIAEIGVAMEFGASSEDIARTCHAHPTFSEAVKEAALSVDKRAIHS
;
A
#
# COMPACT_ATOMS: atom_id res chain seq x y z
N LYS A 1 8.53 14.89 11.88
CA LYS A 1 9.18 15.78 12.86
C LYS A 1 8.94 17.27 12.54
N LYS A 2 8.97 17.70 11.27
CA LYS A 2 8.67 19.10 10.88
C LYS A 2 7.29 19.55 11.37
N GLN A 3 6.29 18.68 11.35
CA GLN A 3 4.92 18.93 11.81
C GLN A 3 4.76 18.86 13.34
N GLY A 4 5.84 18.73 14.11
CA GLY A 4 5.82 18.68 15.57
C GLY A 4 5.57 17.30 16.18
N ILE A 5 5.36 16.25 15.35
CA ILE A 5 5.12 14.88 15.83
C ILE A 5 6.39 14.32 16.51
N LYS A 6 6.25 13.83 17.73
CA LYS A 6 7.31 13.16 18.49
C LYS A 6 7.18 11.64 18.29
N PHE A 7 8.29 11.00 17.92
CA PHE A 7 8.36 9.56 17.70
C PHE A 7 9.13 8.89 18.82
N HIS A 8 8.53 7.89 19.43
CA HIS A 8 9.14 7.03 20.44
C HIS A 8 9.21 5.60 19.90
N MET A 9 10.21 5.36 19.04
CA MET A 9 10.40 4.06 18.39
C MET A 9 10.87 3.01 19.41
N GLN A 10 10.54 1.73 19.14
CA GLN A 10 10.93 0.60 19.98
C GLN A 10 10.44 0.70 21.45
N HIS A 11 9.31 1.37 21.64
CA HIS A 11 8.60 1.41 22.91
C HIS A 11 7.42 0.44 22.85
N LYS A 12 7.39 -0.52 23.77
CA LYS A 12 6.26 -1.42 23.96
C LYS A 12 5.25 -0.75 24.89
N VAL A 13 4.02 -0.59 24.45
CA VAL A 13 2.93 -0.12 25.31
C VAL A 13 2.53 -1.25 26.24
N GLU A 14 2.68 -1.03 27.54
CA GLU A 14 2.33 -2.02 28.58
C GLU A 14 0.92 -1.79 29.10
N LYS A 15 0.52 -0.54 29.28
CA LYS A 15 -0.75 -0.18 29.90
C LYS A 15 -1.22 1.19 29.44
N ILE A 16 -2.53 1.33 29.33
CA ILE A 16 -3.22 2.62 29.18
C ILE A 16 -4.16 2.76 30.36
N LYS A 17 -4.04 3.86 31.13
CA LYS A 17 -4.89 4.16 32.27
C LYS A 17 -5.60 5.49 32.03
N LYS A 18 -6.91 5.46 31.95
CA LYS A 18 -7.75 6.67 31.89
C LYS A 18 -7.76 7.36 33.26
N ASN A 19 -7.72 8.68 33.27
CA ASN A 19 -7.91 9.55 34.41
C ASN A 19 -8.99 10.62 34.09
N ASN A 20 -9.19 11.58 34.96
CA ASN A 20 -10.22 12.63 34.78
C ASN A 20 -9.83 13.68 33.73
N GLU A 21 -8.56 13.79 33.37
CA GLU A 21 -7.99 14.81 32.47
C GLU A 21 -7.54 14.23 31.12
N GLY A 22 -7.64 12.88 30.95
CA GLY A 22 -7.21 12.20 29.73
C GLY A 22 -6.77 10.77 29.98
N ALA A 23 -5.52 10.44 29.62
CA ALA A 23 -4.94 9.11 29.84
C ALA A 23 -3.43 9.16 30.03
N VAL A 24 -2.92 8.16 30.76
CA VAL A 24 -1.50 7.89 30.91
C VAL A 24 -1.15 6.60 30.18
N ILE A 25 -0.18 6.66 29.27
CA ILE A 25 0.33 5.50 28.54
C ILE A 25 1.67 5.09 29.15
N SER A 26 1.72 3.93 29.78
CA SER A 26 2.96 3.36 30.32
C SER A 26 3.64 2.50 29.26
N THR A 27 4.92 2.76 29.03
CA THR A 27 5.72 2.06 28.02
C THR A 27 7.04 1.56 28.59
N THR A 28 7.62 0.57 27.90
CA THR A 28 8.96 0.07 28.15
C THR A 28 9.77 0.13 26.86
N ASP A 29 10.96 0.72 26.87
CA ASP A 29 11.85 0.76 25.72
C ASP A 29 12.61 -0.57 25.54
N LYS A 30 13.42 -0.69 24.47
CA LYS A 30 14.23 -1.88 24.19
C LYS A 30 15.25 -2.22 25.28
N ASP A 31 15.66 -1.24 26.10
CA ASP A 31 16.66 -1.38 27.15
C ASP A 31 16.00 -1.65 28.52
N GLY A 32 14.66 -1.78 28.56
CA GLY A 32 13.89 -2.07 29.76
C GLY A 32 13.53 -0.82 30.59
N ASN A 33 13.83 0.39 30.12
CA ASN A 33 13.49 1.61 30.82
C ASN A 33 12.00 1.90 30.66
N LYS A 34 11.35 2.22 31.78
CA LYS A 34 9.93 2.59 31.80
C LYS A 34 9.77 4.07 31.55
N LYS A 35 8.75 4.43 30.78
CA LYS A 35 8.38 5.81 30.52
C LYS A 35 6.87 5.95 30.40
N ASP A 36 6.33 6.97 31.06
CA ASP A 36 4.92 7.32 30.96
C ASP A 36 4.74 8.56 30.08
N PHE A 37 3.61 8.59 29.37
CA PHE A 37 3.17 9.70 28.54
C PHE A 37 1.77 10.11 28.94
N ASP A 38 1.60 11.38 29.30
CA ASP A 38 0.30 11.98 29.53
C ASP A 38 -0.27 12.47 28.19
N CYS A 39 -1.57 12.30 27.98
CA CYS A 39 -2.26 12.72 26.77
C CYS A 39 -3.76 12.92 27.02
N ASP A 40 -4.39 13.78 26.24
CA ASP A 40 -5.82 14.03 26.28
C ASP A 40 -6.61 12.88 25.63
N VAL A 41 -6.06 12.33 24.53
CA VAL A 41 -6.70 11.26 23.74
C VAL A 41 -5.67 10.22 23.31
N VAL A 42 -6.06 8.95 23.32
CA VAL A 42 -5.24 7.84 22.82
C VAL A 42 -5.91 7.22 21.60
N LEU A 43 -5.19 7.23 20.46
CA LEU A 43 -5.55 6.47 19.27
C LEU A 43 -4.80 5.14 19.26
N ILE A 44 -5.53 4.01 19.27
CA ILE A 44 -4.96 2.68 19.12
C ILE A 44 -5.02 2.29 17.64
N SER A 45 -3.85 2.25 17.00
CA SER A 45 -3.69 1.93 15.56
C SER A 45 -2.58 0.91 15.36
N VAL A 46 -2.75 -0.29 15.95
CA VAL A 46 -1.72 -1.34 16.04
C VAL A 46 -1.95 -2.50 15.05
N GLY A 47 -2.82 -2.31 14.07
CA GLY A 47 -3.14 -3.28 13.05
C GLY A 47 -4.58 -3.78 13.12
N ARG A 48 -4.86 -4.80 12.31
CA ARG A 48 -6.20 -5.39 12.13
C ARG A 48 -6.12 -6.91 12.35
N LYS A 49 -7.24 -7.49 12.74
CA LYS A 49 -7.43 -8.95 12.83
C LYS A 49 -8.64 -9.35 11.97
N PRO A 50 -8.63 -10.55 11.37
CA PRO A 50 -9.83 -11.08 10.74
C PRO A 50 -10.97 -11.14 11.75
N ASN A 51 -12.15 -10.65 11.39
CA ASN A 51 -13.33 -10.71 12.25
C ASN A 51 -14.23 -11.87 11.80
N THR A 52 -14.00 -13.03 12.37
CA THR A 52 -14.79 -14.23 12.12
C THR A 52 -15.79 -14.55 13.27
N ASN A 53 -15.89 -13.65 14.25
CA ASN A 53 -16.77 -13.81 15.39
C ASN A 53 -18.25 -13.87 14.96
N GLY A 54 -19.01 -14.82 15.49
CA GLY A 54 -20.44 -14.96 15.19
C GLY A 54 -20.76 -15.66 13.87
N LEU A 55 -19.77 -16.02 13.05
CA LEU A 55 -19.99 -16.76 11.80
C LEU A 55 -20.14 -18.27 12.00
N ASN A 56 -19.97 -18.76 13.23
CA ASN A 56 -20.10 -20.19 13.56
C ASN A 56 -19.16 -21.08 12.74
N ILE A 57 -17.93 -20.59 12.50
CA ILE A 57 -16.90 -21.20 11.64
C ILE A 57 -16.66 -22.66 11.99
N GLU A 58 -16.51 -22.97 13.29
CA GLU A 58 -16.26 -24.34 13.78
C GLU A 58 -17.42 -25.29 13.51
N ALA A 59 -18.67 -24.83 13.75
CA ALA A 59 -19.86 -25.62 13.50
C ALA A 59 -20.07 -25.91 12.00
N ALA A 60 -19.66 -24.95 11.14
CA ALA A 60 -19.67 -25.12 9.69
C ALA A 60 -18.53 -26.03 9.19
N GLY A 61 -17.51 -26.30 10.01
CA GLY A 61 -16.33 -27.07 9.61
C GLY A 61 -15.40 -26.33 8.65
N ILE A 62 -15.39 -24.99 8.69
CA ILE A 62 -14.51 -24.14 7.87
C ILE A 62 -13.13 -24.09 8.52
N GLU A 63 -12.07 -24.31 7.71
CA GLU A 63 -10.70 -24.28 8.19
C GLU A 63 -10.13 -22.86 8.31
N LEU A 64 -9.43 -22.63 9.43
CA LEU A 64 -8.66 -21.41 9.67
C LEU A 64 -7.16 -21.66 9.58
N ASP A 65 -6.39 -20.64 9.26
CA ASP A 65 -4.93 -20.65 9.36
C ASP A 65 -4.45 -20.27 10.78
N ALA A 66 -3.12 -20.30 11.00
CA ALA A 66 -2.51 -19.94 12.29
C ALA A 66 -2.78 -18.49 12.73
N LYS A 67 -3.20 -17.61 11.81
CA LYS A 67 -3.57 -16.21 12.08
C LYS A 67 -5.08 -15.99 12.18
N GLN A 68 -5.86 -17.09 12.30
CA GLN A 68 -7.31 -17.07 12.38
C GLN A 68 -8.02 -16.53 11.13
N ARG A 69 -7.38 -16.65 9.95
CA ARG A 69 -7.98 -16.31 8.66
C ARG A 69 -8.58 -17.55 8.03
N ILE A 70 -9.69 -17.40 7.32
CA ILE A 70 -10.32 -18.47 6.55
C ILE A 70 -9.36 -18.90 5.44
N LYS A 71 -9.06 -20.19 5.37
CA LYS A 71 -8.26 -20.75 4.28
C LYS A 71 -9.09 -20.81 3.01
N THR A 72 -8.50 -20.36 1.90
CA THR A 72 -9.09 -20.45 0.56
C THR A 72 -8.08 -20.98 -0.44
N ASP A 73 -8.59 -21.56 -1.51
CA ASP A 73 -7.80 -21.84 -2.71
C ASP A 73 -7.62 -20.55 -3.58
N LYS A 74 -6.99 -20.71 -4.73
CA LYS A 74 -6.77 -19.61 -5.70
C LYS A 74 -8.06 -19.03 -6.30
N ASN A 75 -9.19 -19.71 -6.16
CA ASN A 75 -10.50 -19.29 -6.63
C ASN A 75 -11.40 -18.84 -5.47
N PHE A 76 -10.79 -18.50 -4.31
CA PHE A 76 -11.47 -18.05 -3.10
C PHE A 76 -12.40 -19.05 -2.44
N LYS A 77 -12.34 -20.33 -2.85
CA LYS A 77 -13.16 -21.38 -2.29
C LYS A 77 -12.55 -21.91 -1.00
N THR A 78 -13.36 -22.10 0.02
CA THR A 78 -12.94 -22.73 1.28
C THR A 78 -12.77 -24.24 1.12
N ASN A 79 -12.50 -24.95 2.21
CA ASN A 79 -12.54 -26.41 2.23
C ASN A 79 -13.94 -26.99 1.96
N LEU A 80 -14.98 -26.17 1.96
CA LEU A 80 -16.36 -26.56 1.64
C LEU A 80 -16.75 -26.12 0.24
N ASN A 81 -17.39 -27.02 -0.51
CA ASN A 81 -17.63 -26.84 -1.95
C ASN A 81 -18.52 -25.67 -2.35
N ASN A 82 -19.34 -25.17 -1.45
CA ASN A 82 -20.33 -24.13 -1.69
C ASN A 82 -20.09 -22.86 -0.84
N ILE A 83 -18.93 -22.74 -0.20
CA ILE A 83 -18.58 -21.59 0.62
C ILE A 83 -17.27 -20.96 0.11
N TYR A 84 -17.34 -19.67 -0.14
CA TYR A 84 -16.23 -18.83 -0.56
C TYR A 84 -15.94 -17.78 0.52
N ALA A 85 -14.72 -17.30 0.59
CA ALA A 85 -14.34 -16.21 1.48
C ALA A 85 -13.45 -15.21 0.76
N ILE A 86 -13.65 -13.92 1.04
CA ILE A 86 -12.95 -12.78 0.45
C ILE A 86 -12.63 -11.73 1.50
N GLY A 87 -11.82 -10.77 1.15
CA GLY A 87 -11.58 -9.56 1.95
C GLY A 87 -10.70 -9.80 3.17
N ASP A 88 -11.03 -9.12 4.25
CA ASP A 88 -10.21 -9.04 5.46
C ASP A 88 -10.12 -10.37 6.24
N VAL A 89 -11.02 -11.31 5.95
CA VAL A 89 -11.05 -12.62 6.63
C VAL A 89 -10.15 -13.67 5.99
N ILE A 90 -9.52 -13.38 4.84
CA ILE A 90 -8.59 -14.28 4.14
C ILE A 90 -7.17 -13.70 4.11
N THR A 91 -6.25 -14.40 3.45
CA THR A 91 -4.87 -13.95 3.24
C THR A 91 -4.79 -12.75 2.31
N GLY A 92 -3.85 -11.84 2.57
CA GLY A 92 -3.61 -10.63 1.77
C GLY A 92 -3.77 -9.35 2.58
N PRO A 93 -3.61 -8.19 1.95
CA PRO A 93 -3.81 -6.90 2.59
C PRO A 93 -5.29 -6.70 2.95
N MET A 94 -5.54 -6.07 4.10
CA MET A 94 -6.91 -5.75 4.55
C MET A 94 -7.34 -4.41 3.98
N LEU A 95 -7.76 -4.42 2.71
CA LEU A 95 -8.12 -3.25 1.91
C LEU A 95 -9.48 -3.47 1.25
N ALA A 96 -10.34 -2.44 1.27
CA ALA A 96 -11.69 -2.51 0.72
C ALA A 96 -11.68 -2.83 -0.79
N HIS A 97 -10.89 -2.12 -1.57
CA HIS A 97 -10.78 -2.34 -3.02
C HIS A 97 -10.24 -3.74 -3.38
N LYS A 98 -9.33 -4.32 -2.57
CA LYS A 98 -8.94 -5.73 -2.73
C LYS A 98 -10.14 -6.67 -2.56
N ALA A 99 -10.97 -6.43 -1.53
CA ALA A 99 -12.15 -7.25 -1.26
C ALA A 99 -13.21 -7.11 -2.35
N GLU A 100 -13.36 -5.92 -2.94
CA GLU A 100 -14.26 -5.65 -4.07
C GLU A 100 -13.85 -6.44 -5.31
N ASP A 101 -12.57 -6.41 -5.69
CA ASP A 101 -12.04 -7.16 -6.82
C ASP A 101 -12.12 -8.68 -6.59
N GLU A 102 -11.85 -9.15 -5.38
CA GLU A 102 -12.04 -10.56 -5.02
C GLU A 102 -13.51 -10.97 -5.13
N GLY A 103 -14.45 -10.08 -4.74
CA GLY A 103 -15.89 -10.33 -4.88
C GLY A 103 -16.32 -10.47 -6.32
N ILE A 104 -15.81 -9.62 -7.22
CA ILE A 104 -16.04 -9.72 -8.66
C ILE A 104 -15.51 -11.06 -9.18
N ALA A 105 -14.25 -11.39 -8.86
CA ALA A 105 -13.62 -12.63 -9.30
C ALA A 105 -14.37 -13.88 -8.81
N VAL A 106 -14.88 -13.88 -7.57
CA VAL A 106 -15.72 -14.99 -7.06
C VAL A 106 -17.03 -15.10 -7.84
N ALA A 107 -17.71 -13.97 -8.09
CA ALA A 107 -18.96 -13.98 -8.85
C ALA A 107 -18.76 -14.52 -10.28
N GLU A 108 -17.69 -14.10 -10.94
CA GLU A 108 -17.29 -14.59 -12.27
C GLU A 108 -16.98 -16.09 -12.26
N ASN A 109 -16.21 -16.57 -11.27
CA ASN A 109 -15.88 -17.99 -11.12
C ASN A 109 -17.15 -18.84 -10.89
N ILE A 110 -18.10 -18.37 -10.08
CA ILE A 110 -19.37 -19.06 -9.86
C ILE A 110 -20.20 -19.09 -11.15
N ALA A 111 -20.14 -18.03 -11.96
CA ALA A 111 -20.80 -17.96 -13.27
C ALA A 111 -20.10 -18.78 -14.38
N GLY A 112 -19.00 -19.47 -14.06
CA GLY A 112 -18.23 -20.28 -15.02
C GLY A 112 -17.29 -19.47 -15.90
N GLN A 113 -16.96 -18.24 -15.50
CA GLN A 113 -15.95 -17.39 -16.14
C GLN A 113 -14.59 -17.58 -15.45
N SER A 114 -13.57 -16.86 -15.89
CA SER A 114 -12.20 -16.92 -15.35
C SER A 114 -11.88 -15.67 -14.54
N GLY A 115 -12.57 -15.49 -13.41
CA GLY A 115 -12.31 -14.39 -12.50
C GLY A 115 -10.96 -14.57 -11.78
N HIS A 116 -10.15 -13.50 -11.74
CA HIS A 116 -8.89 -13.49 -11.02
C HIS A 116 -8.56 -12.10 -10.49
N VAL A 117 -7.65 -12.03 -9.52
CA VAL A 117 -7.12 -10.78 -8.96
C VAL A 117 -5.60 -10.79 -9.08
N ASN A 118 -5.05 -9.72 -9.63
CA ASN A 118 -3.61 -9.49 -9.68
C ASN A 118 -3.14 -8.78 -8.41
N TYR A 119 -2.66 -9.52 -7.44
CA TYR A 119 -2.19 -8.98 -6.16
C TYR A 119 -0.94 -8.09 -6.27
N ASP A 120 -0.21 -8.16 -7.37
CA ASP A 120 0.96 -7.30 -7.60
C ASP A 120 0.57 -5.88 -8.05
N THR A 121 -0.69 -5.67 -8.44
CA THR A 121 -1.22 -4.37 -8.87
C THR A 121 -2.24 -3.76 -7.92
N ILE A 122 -2.38 -4.29 -6.70
CA ILE A 122 -3.22 -3.69 -5.66
C ILE A 122 -2.48 -2.51 -5.02
N PRO A 123 -2.98 -1.27 -5.14
CA PRO A 123 -2.34 -0.11 -4.56
C PRO A 123 -2.61 -0.02 -3.05
N GLY A 124 -1.64 0.49 -2.31
CA GLY A 124 -1.81 0.90 -0.92
C GLY A 124 -1.68 2.42 -0.79
N VAL A 125 -2.61 3.07 -0.08
CA VAL A 125 -2.62 4.51 0.12
C VAL A 125 -2.71 4.85 1.61
N ILE A 126 -1.93 5.85 2.04
CA ILE A 126 -2.00 6.44 3.38
C ILE A 126 -2.38 7.90 3.18
N TYR A 127 -3.56 8.27 3.67
CA TYR A 127 -4.17 9.60 3.50
C TYR A 127 -3.65 10.61 4.54
N THR A 128 -2.34 10.74 4.60
CA THR A 128 -1.66 11.79 5.36
C THR A 128 -1.49 13.06 4.50
N THR A 129 -0.90 14.12 5.06
CA THR A 129 -0.48 15.29 4.31
C THR A 129 1.03 15.48 4.53
N PRO A 130 1.87 15.23 3.50
CA PRO A 130 1.56 14.69 2.17
C PRO A 130 1.03 13.24 2.22
N GLU A 131 0.28 12.83 1.18
CA GLU A 131 -0.17 11.45 0.99
C GLU A 131 1.00 10.52 0.67
N VAL A 132 0.84 9.23 0.98
CA VAL A 132 1.78 8.18 0.58
C VAL A 132 1.03 7.11 -0.19
N ALA A 133 1.50 6.76 -1.38
CA ALA A 133 0.93 5.67 -2.18
C ALA A 133 2.02 4.72 -2.68
N SER A 134 1.67 3.45 -2.81
CA SER A 134 2.59 2.42 -3.30
C SER A 134 1.84 1.32 -4.04
N ILE A 135 2.51 0.72 -5.01
CA ILE A 135 2.02 -0.44 -5.77
C ILE A 135 3.21 -1.32 -6.17
N GLY A 136 3.00 -2.62 -6.25
CA GLY A 136 4.02 -3.58 -6.67
C GLY A 136 5.08 -3.85 -5.60
N LYS A 137 6.31 -4.06 -6.03
CA LYS A 137 7.43 -4.48 -5.17
C LYS A 137 8.22 -3.29 -4.63
N THR A 138 8.76 -3.43 -3.42
CA THR A 138 9.77 -2.50 -2.88
C THR A 138 11.17 -2.91 -3.32
N GLU A 139 12.15 -2.00 -3.18
CA GLU A 139 13.56 -2.32 -3.43
C GLU A 139 14.07 -3.47 -2.56
N GLU A 140 13.64 -3.50 -1.28
CA GLU A 140 14.01 -4.57 -0.35
C GLU A 140 13.52 -5.93 -0.84
N GLN A 141 12.27 -6.00 -1.29
CA GLN A 141 11.68 -7.23 -1.85
C GLN A 141 12.37 -7.69 -3.14
N LEU A 142 12.76 -6.73 -4.00
CA LEU A 142 13.50 -7.05 -5.23
C LEU A 142 14.91 -7.56 -4.91
N LYS A 143 15.61 -6.93 -3.97
CA LYS A 143 16.94 -7.38 -3.49
C LYS A 143 16.88 -8.76 -2.87
N GLU A 144 15.90 -9.03 -2.02
CA GLU A 144 15.68 -10.32 -1.37
C GLU A 144 15.45 -11.44 -2.38
N LYS A 145 14.76 -11.12 -3.50
CA LYS A 145 14.50 -12.04 -4.60
C LYS A 145 15.61 -12.09 -5.67
N ASN A 146 16.70 -11.35 -5.49
CA ASN A 146 17.79 -11.21 -6.45
C ASN A 146 17.31 -10.79 -7.85
N VAL A 147 16.35 -9.88 -7.92
CA VAL A 147 15.85 -9.28 -9.17
C VAL A 147 16.66 -8.03 -9.46
N ASP A 148 17.30 -7.96 -10.63
CA ASP A 148 17.99 -6.77 -11.11
C ASP A 148 16.97 -5.71 -11.55
N TYR A 149 17.12 -4.49 -11.06
CA TYR A 149 16.19 -3.39 -11.33
C TYR A 149 16.92 -2.06 -11.52
N LYS A 150 16.24 -1.16 -12.21
CA LYS A 150 16.61 0.26 -12.35
C LYS A 150 15.64 1.10 -11.51
N ILE A 151 16.07 2.30 -11.12
CA ILE A 151 15.28 3.24 -10.33
C ILE A 151 15.15 4.54 -11.12
N GLY A 152 13.92 4.99 -11.33
CA GLY A 152 13.62 6.35 -11.73
C GLY A 152 13.00 7.12 -10.58
N LYS A 153 13.43 8.36 -10.37
CA LYS A 153 12.91 9.21 -9.29
C LYS A 153 12.79 10.64 -9.77
N PHE A 154 11.68 11.30 -9.40
CA PHE A 154 11.44 12.71 -9.71
C PHE A 154 10.82 13.42 -8.51
N SER A 155 11.33 14.61 -8.18
CA SER A 155 10.84 15.43 -7.07
C SER A 155 9.72 16.36 -7.50
N PHE A 156 8.66 16.48 -6.71
CA PHE A 156 7.62 17.49 -6.93
C PHE A 156 8.14 18.93 -6.88
N MET A 157 9.29 19.17 -6.25
CA MET A 157 9.94 20.48 -6.29
C MET A 157 10.33 20.93 -7.71
N ALA A 158 10.46 19.99 -8.65
CA ALA A 158 10.71 20.30 -10.06
C ALA A 158 9.41 20.33 -10.91
N ASN A 159 8.26 19.94 -10.34
CA ASN A 159 6.97 19.89 -11.03
C ASN A 159 6.30 21.27 -11.06
N SER A 160 5.90 21.75 -12.24
CA SER A 160 5.31 23.09 -12.43
C SER A 160 3.97 23.25 -11.70
N ARG A 161 3.10 22.25 -11.71
CA ARG A 161 1.81 22.31 -11.02
C ARG A 161 1.97 22.38 -9.51
N ALA A 162 2.88 21.56 -8.95
CA ALA A 162 3.20 21.56 -7.54
C ALA A 162 3.71 22.92 -7.06
N LYS A 163 4.60 23.56 -7.84
CA LYS A 163 5.06 24.91 -7.57
C LYS A 163 3.94 25.94 -7.64
N ALA A 164 3.06 25.84 -8.63
CA ALA A 164 1.98 26.82 -8.84
C ALA A 164 0.97 26.84 -7.68
N ILE A 165 0.80 25.76 -6.95
CA ILE A 165 -0.13 25.69 -5.80
C ILE A 165 0.59 25.65 -4.44
N ASP A 166 1.91 25.84 -4.42
CA ASP A 166 2.75 25.79 -3.21
C ASP A 166 2.66 24.47 -2.42
N ASP A 167 2.51 23.35 -3.15
CA ASP A 167 2.47 22.00 -2.57
C ASP A 167 3.43 21.08 -3.34
N ALA A 168 4.73 21.21 -3.06
CA ALA A 168 5.82 20.54 -3.78
C ALA A 168 6.62 19.58 -2.93
N GLU A 169 6.14 19.21 -1.74
CA GLU A 169 6.84 18.24 -0.89
C GLU A 169 6.67 16.81 -1.42
N GLY A 170 7.80 16.11 -1.63
CA GLY A 170 7.79 14.70 -1.98
C GLY A 170 8.36 14.34 -3.34
N PHE A 171 8.03 13.14 -3.80
CA PHE A 171 8.58 12.58 -5.04
C PHE A 171 7.73 11.42 -5.56
N VAL A 172 7.97 11.07 -6.82
CA VAL A 172 7.57 9.81 -7.46
C VAL A 172 8.82 8.95 -7.66
N LYS A 173 8.72 7.66 -7.31
CA LYS A 173 9.77 6.66 -7.57
C LYS A 173 9.17 5.47 -8.31
N ILE A 174 9.81 5.06 -9.42
CA ILE A 174 9.45 3.90 -10.24
C ILE A 174 10.61 2.90 -10.18
N LEU A 175 10.29 1.62 -10.05
CA LEU A 175 11.21 0.50 -10.14
C LEU A 175 10.88 -0.27 -11.41
N ALA A 176 11.86 -0.44 -12.30
CA ALA A 176 11.71 -1.18 -13.55
C ALA A 176 12.71 -2.34 -13.63
N ASP A 177 12.31 -3.45 -14.21
CA ASP A 177 13.19 -4.60 -14.46
C ASP A 177 14.36 -4.19 -15.36
N ALA A 178 15.59 -4.55 -14.97
CA ALA A 178 16.78 -4.09 -15.67
C ALA A 178 16.90 -4.60 -17.10
N LYS A 179 16.26 -5.74 -17.43
CA LYS A 179 16.36 -6.41 -18.74
C LYS A 179 15.15 -6.11 -19.63
N THR A 180 13.95 -6.16 -19.08
CA THR A 180 12.70 -6.05 -19.82
C THR A 180 12.08 -4.67 -19.77
N ASP A 181 12.58 -3.82 -18.87
CA ASP A 181 12.03 -2.49 -18.54
C ASP A 181 10.60 -2.52 -17.95
N LYS A 182 10.04 -3.71 -17.69
CA LYS A 182 8.70 -3.84 -17.07
C LYS A 182 8.66 -3.13 -15.74
N VAL A 183 7.59 -2.35 -15.49
CA VAL A 183 7.38 -1.71 -14.18
C VAL A 183 7.12 -2.78 -13.12
N LEU A 184 7.96 -2.80 -12.09
CA LEU A 184 7.90 -3.76 -10.97
C LEU A 184 7.24 -3.18 -9.73
N GLY A 185 7.23 -1.86 -9.60
CA GLY A 185 6.62 -1.18 -8.49
C GLY A 185 6.83 0.33 -8.55
N ALA A 186 6.01 1.04 -7.79
CA ALA A 186 6.12 2.49 -7.64
C ALA A 186 5.76 2.94 -6.23
N HIS A 187 6.38 4.03 -5.79
CA HIS A 187 6.22 4.61 -4.46
C HIS A 187 6.19 6.13 -4.58
N LEU A 188 5.13 6.71 -4.08
CA LEU A 188 4.86 8.13 -4.14
C LEU A 188 4.71 8.69 -2.72
N ILE A 189 5.23 9.87 -2.50
CA ILE A 189 4.87 10.70 -1.37
C ILE A 189 4.68 12.12 -1.89
N GLY A 190 3.53 12.72 -1.65
CA GLY A 190 3.23 14.05 -2.15
C GLY A 190 1.75 14.31 -2.36
N PRO A 191 1.42 15.45 -2.98
CA PRO A 191 0.03 15.80 -3.29
C PRO A 191 -0.57 14.80 -4.28
N HIS A 192 -1.83 14.41 -4.03
CA HIS A 192 -2.60 13.52 -4.89
C HIS A 192 -1.93 12.16 -5.19
N ALA A 193 -1.08 11.67 -4.29
CA ALA A 193 -0.40 10.39 -4.50
C ALA A 193 -1.39 9.22 -4.65
N GLY A 194 -2.54 9.29 -3.95
CA GLY A 194 -3.61 8.29 -4.04
C GLY A 194 -4.26 8.20 -5.42
N GLU A 195 -4.41 9.34 -6.12
CA GLU A 195 -4.92 9.39 -7.49
C GLU A 195 -3.83 9.05 -8.51
N LEU A 196 -2.63 9.57 -8.32
CA LEU A 196 -1.51 9.34 -9.25
C LEU A 196 -1.09 7.86 -9.34
N ILE A 197 -1.23 7.10 -8.25
CA ILE A 197 -0.86 5.69 -8.25
C ILE A 197 -1.73 4.85 -9.18
N ALA A 198 -2.97 5.29 -9.48
CA ALA A 198 -3.90 4.57 -10.34
C ALA A 198 -3.40 4.49 -11.80
N GLU A 199 -2.75 5.54 -12.32
CA GLU A 199 -2.13 5.55 -13.64
C GLU A 199 -1.05 4.45 -13.75
N ILE A 200 -0.20 4.35 -12.73
CA ILE A 200 0.83 3.33 -12.67
C ILE A 200 0.21 1.94 -12.50
N GLY A 201 -0.86 1.83 -11.72
CA GLY A 201 -1.62 0.59 -11.55
C GLY A 201 -2.15 0.04 -12.86
N VAL A 202 -2.77 0.90 -13.67
CA VAL A 202 -3.24 0.54 -15.03
C VAL A 202 -2.06 0.10 -15.90
N ALA A 203 -0.98 0.86 -15.93
CA ALA A 203 0.22 0.51 -16.69
C ALA A 203 0.79 -0.86 -16.27
N MET A 204 0.89 -1.12 -14.96
CA MET A 204 1.38 -2.40 -14.44
C MET A 204 0.45 -3.57 -14.77
N GLU A 205 -0.87 -3.39 -14.70
CA GLU A 205 -1.86 -4.43 -15.01
C GLU A 205 -1.74 -4.89 -16.47
N PHE A 206 -1.51 -3.95 -17.38
CA PHE A 206 -1.26 -4.26 -18.80
C PHE A 206 0.20 -4.64 -19.11
N GLY A 207 1.07 -4.75 -18.09
CA GLY A 207 2.46 -5.19 -18.25
C GLY A 207 3.38 -4.18 -18.93
N ALA A 208 3.06 -2.88 -18.82
CA ALA A 208 3.82 -1.80 -19.45
C ALA A 208 5.26 -1.72 -18.93
N SER A 209 6.13 -1.22 -19.79
CA SER A 209 7.49 -0.80 -19.47
C SER A 209 7.53 0.63 -18.88
N SER A 210 8.64 1.00 -18.26
CA SER A 210 8.84 2.40 -17.87
C SER A 210 8.90 3.32 -19.10
N GLU A 211 9.36 2.83 -20.24
CA GLU A 211 9.39 3.54 -21.52
C GLU A 211 7.97 3.84 -22.04
N ASP A 212 7.00 2.93 -21.87
CA ASP A 212 5.61 3.17 -22.27
C ASP A 212 5.03 4.36 -21.52
N ILE A 213 5.25 4.45 -20.21
CA ILE A 213 4.84 5.60 -19.38
C ILE A 213 5.58 6.86 -19.83
N ALA A 214 6.90 6.78 -20.04
CA ALA A 214 7.74 7.90 -20.45
C ALA A 214 7.33 8.50 -21.80
N ARG A 215 6.86 7.69 -22.75
CA ARG A 215 6.40 8.12 -24.07
C ARG A 215 4.97 8.59 -24.11
N THR A 216 4.16 8.23 -23.12
CA THR A 216 2.78 8.70 -23.03
C THR A 216 2.75 10.20 -22.83
N CYS A 217 1.90 10.92 -23.62
CA CYS A 217 1.74 12.35 -23.48
C CYS A 217 0.96 12.68 -22.20
N HIS A 218 1.53 13.54 -21.35
CA HIS A 218 0.88 14.05 -20.16
C HIS A 218 0.54 15.52 -20.34
N ALA A 219 -0.61 15.93 -19.81
CA ALA A 219 -1.04 17.32 -19.87
C ALA A 219 -0.12 18.22 -19.02
N HIS A 220 0.15 19.43 -19.50
CA HIS A 220 0.93 20.45 -18.79
C HIS A 220 0.04 21.66 -18.43
N PRO A 221 0.11 22.21 -17.19
CA PRO A 221 0.83 21.67 -16.02
C PRO A 221 -0.05 20.72 -15.18
N THR A 222 0.46 19.54 -14.85
CA THR A 222 -0.23 18.55 -13.99
C THR A 222 0.72 17.88 -13.01
N PHE A 223 0.18 17.25 -11.98
CA PHE A 223 0.97 16.39 -11.08
C PHE A 223 1.43 15.10 -11.76
N SER A 224 0.64 14.55 -12.70
CA SER A 224 0.98 13.32 -13.42
C SER A 224 2.23 13.44 -14.29
N GLU A 225 2.64 14.65 -14.67
CA GLU A 225 3.97 14.82 -15.29
C GLU A 225 5.12 14.33 -14.41
N ALA A 226 4.95 14.31 -13.07
CA ALA A 226 5.95 13.74 -12.17
C ALA A 226 6.08 12.21 -12.34
N VAL A 227 5.01 11.51 -12.72
CA VAL A 227 5.04 10.08 -13.07
C VAL A 227 5.85 9.88 -14.35
N LYS A 228 5.56 10.67 -15.39
CA LYS A 228 6.33 10.65 -16.65
C LYS A 228 7.80 10.94 -16.43
N GLU A 229 8.13 11.97 -15.67
CA GLU A 229 9.52 12.35 -15.37
C GLU A 229 10.26 11.28 -14.58
N ALA A 230 9.58 10.63 -13.61
CA ALA A 230 10.14 9.48 -12.91
C ALA A 230 10.40 8.29 -13.85
N ALA A 231 9.49 8.03 -14.80
CA ALA A 231 9.68 7.00 -15.82
C ALA A 231 10.86 7.35 -16.75
N LEU A 232 10.98 8.58 -17.23
CA LEU A 232 12.14 9.05 -18.00
C LEU A 232 13.44 8.92 -17.20
N SER A 233 13.41 9.17 -15.90
CA SER A 233 14.54 9.09 -14.99
C SER A 233 15.11 7.67 -14.84
N VAL A 234 14.33 6.62 -15.12
CA VAL A 234 14.81 5.22 -15.13
C VAL A 234 16.02 5.06 -16.05
N ASP A 235 16.00 5.73 -17.19
CA ASP A 235 17.11 5.78 -18.15
C ASP A 235 17.86 7.13 -18.17
N LYS A 236 17.77 7.89 -17.08
CA LYS A 236 18.46 9.18 -16.90
C LYS A 236 18.09 10.24 -17.95
N ARG A 237 16.83 10.25 -18.37
CA ARG A 237 16.29 11.17 -19.41
C ARG A 237 15.28 12.17 -18.87
N ALA A 238 15.17 12.34 -17.56
CA ALA A 238 14.29 13.36 -16.98
C ALA A 238 14.62 14.74 -17.59
N ILE A 239 13.57 15.53 -17.89
CA ILE A 239 13.69 16.81 -18.60
C ILE A 239 13.83 17.95 -17.59
N HIS A 240 13.12 17.88 -16.48
CA HIS A 240 13.00 18.94 -15.47
C HIS A 240 13.63 18.50 -14.13
N SER A 241 14.91 18.25 -14.08
CA SER A 241 15.62 17.81 -12.84
C SER A 241 16.34 18.96 -12.15
#